data_08ecf779f983e17bc0ff6487505da93f
#
_entry.id   08ecf779f983e17bc0ff6487505da93f
#
_cell.length_a   1.000
_cell.length_b   1.000
_cell.length_c   1.000
_cell.angle_alpha   90.00
_cell.angle_beta   90.00
_cell.angle_gamma   90.00
#
_symmetry.space_group_name_H-M   'P 1'
#
loop_
_entity.id
_entity.type
_entity.pdbx_description
1 polymer ?
#
loop_
_entity_poly.entity_id
_entity_poly.type
_entity_poly.pdbx_seq_one_letter_code
_entity_poly.pdbx_strand_id
1 'polypeptide(L)' 'MLTEPLLTLHEVADLLKVKEATVRAWIHDSDLRAIKFGREWRVSQKDLEAFLNAHANRPASDD' A
#
# COMPACT_ATOMS: atom_id res chain seq x y z
N MET A 1 2.21 17.21 -9.31
CA MET A 1 1.86 16.30 -10.40
C MET A 1 2.34 14.89 -10.09
N LEU A 2 1.51 13.92 -10.39
CA LEU A 2 1.88 12.52 -10.15
C LEU A 2 2.84 12.05 -11.23
N THR A 3 3.92 11.39 -10.82
CA THR A 3 4.89 10.83 -11.76
C THR A 3 4.71 9.32 -11.92
N GLU A 4 3.93 8.70 -11.05
CA GLU A 4 3.70 7.27 -11.07
C GLU A 4 2.21 6.99 -10.95
N PRO A 5 1.71 5.96 -11.64
CA PRO A 5 0.30 5.61 -11.51
C PRO A 5 -0.02 5.09 -10.12
N LEU A 6 -1.26 5.30 -9.71
CA LEU A 6 -1.74 4.75 -8.45
C LEU A 6 -2.03 3.26 -8.65
N LEU A 7 -1.85 2.51 -7.59
CA LEU A 7 -2.05 1.06 -7.63
C LEU A 7 -3.45 0.70 -7.15
N THR A 8 -4.06 -0.29 -7.78
CA THR A 8 -5.32 -0.85 -7.28
C THR A 8 -5.01 -1.80 -6.13
N LEU A 9 -6.05 -2.15 -5.35
CA LEU A 9 -5.86 -3.13 -4.29
C LEU A 9 -5.43 -4.47 -4.84
N HIS A 10 -5.95 -4.83 -6.01
CA HIS A 10 -5.55 -6.06 -6.66
C HIS A 10 -4.06 -6.06 -6.99
N GLU A 11 -3.58 -4.94 -7.51
CA GLU A 11 -2.16 -4.81 -7.85
C GLU A 11 -1.28 -4.86 -6.61
N VAL A 12 -1.69 -4.21 -5.53
CA VAL A 12 -0.94 -4.27 -4.28
C VAL A 12 -0.89 -5.70 -3.75
N ALA A 13 -2.04 -6.37 -3.76
CA ALA A 13 -2.11 -7.76 -3.31
C ALA A 13 -1.18 -8.66 -4.12
N ASP A 14 -1.17 -8.46 -5.44
CA ASP A 14 -0.31 -9.22 -6.34
C ASP A 14 1.17 -8.98 -6.03
N LEU A 15 1.54 -7.72 -5.86
CA LEU A 15 2.92 -7.36 -5.57
C LEU A 15 3.41 -7.97 -4.26
N LEU A 16 2.56 -7.96 -3.24
CA LEU A 16 2.94 -8.44 -1.93
C LEU A 16 2.61 -9.91 -1.72
N LYS A 17 1.96 -10.53 -2.69
CA LYS A 17 1.58 -11.94 -2.65
C LYS A 17 0.69 -12.26 -1.45
N VAL A 18 -0.31 -11.40 -1.25
CA VAL A 18 -1.31 -11.58 -0.21
C VAL A 18 -2.69 -11.47 -0.84
N LYS A 19 -3.71 -11.77 -0.07
CA LYS A 19 -5.08 -11.65 -0.55
C LYS A 19 -5.50 -10.19 -0.58
N GLU A 20 -6.38 -9.84 -1.52
CA GLU A 20 -6.90 -8.49 -1.62
C GLU A 20 -7.62 -8.08 -0.33
N ALA A 21 -8.34 -9.01 0.29
CA ALA A 21 -9.01 -8.75 1.55
C ALA A 21 -8.02 -8.34 2.65
N THR A 22 -6.81 -8.88 2.61
CA THR A 22 -5.78 -8.51 3.56
C THR A 22 -5.37 -7.05 3.37
N VAL A 23 -5.21 -6.63 2.11
CA VAL A 23 -4.87 -5.23 1.81
C VAL A 23 -5.99 -4.32 2.30
N ARG A 24 -7.23 -4.71 2.06
CA ARG A 24 -8.38 -3.91 2.49
C ARG A 24 -8.41 -3.77 4.02
N ALA A 25 -8.07 -4.82 4.73
CA ALA A 25 -8.01 -4.77 6.19
C ALA A 25 -6.95 -3.78 6.67
N TRP A 26 -5.79 -3.77 6.02
CA TRP A 26 -4.73 -2.81 6.37
C TRP A 26 -5.21 -1.37 6.20
N ILE A 27 -5.99 -1.11 5.15
CA ILE A 27 -6.51 0.22 4.90
C ILE A 27 -7.53 0.60 5.98
N HIS A 28 -8.43 -0.30 6.32
CA HIS A 28 -9.44 -0.04 7.34
C HIS A 28 -8.82 0.16 8.72
N ASP A 29 -7.71 -0.49 8.99
CA ASP A 29 -7.00 -0.34 10.26
C ASP A 29 -6.08 0.87 10.26
N SER A 30 -6.06 1.63 9.18
CA SER A 30 -5.20 2.80 9.00
C SER A 30 -3.70 2.47 9.01
N ASP A 31 -3.36 1.21 8.78
CA ASP A 31 -1.97 0.81 8.65
C ASP A 31 -1.41 1.21 7.29
N LEU A 32 -2.23 1.10 6.25
CA LEU A 32 -1.84 1.44 4.89
C LEU A 32 -2.66 2.63 4.45
N ARG A 33 -1.98 3.73 4.11
CA ARG A 33 -2.66 4.91 3.62
C ARG A 33 -3.15 4.66 2.20
N ALA A 34 -4.40 5.01 1.94
CA ALA A 34 -5.00 4.82 0.63
C ALA A 34 -5.94 5.97 0.31
N ILE A 35 -6.18 6.16 -0.97
CA ILE A 35 -7.05 7.21 -1.47
C ILE A 35 -8.32 6.56 -2.00
N LYS A 36 -9.47 7.09 -1.59
CA LYS A 36 -10.74 6.54 -2.04
C LYS A 36 -11.30 7.34 -3.20
N PHE A 37 -11.57 6.65 -4.29
CA PHE A 37 -12.23 7.22 -5.46
C PHE A 37 -13.60 6.58 -5.60
N GLY A 38 -14.64 7.27 -5.11
CA GLY A 38 -15.98 6.69 -5.14
C GLY A 38 -16.03 5.40 -4.33
N ARG A 39 -16.12 4.28 -5.01
CA ARG A 39 -16.20 2.97 -4.35
C ARG A 39 -14.89 2.22 -4.36
N GLU A 40 -13.88 2.78 -4.98
CA GLU A 40 -12.62 2.08 -5.16
C GLU A 40 -11.50 2.76 -4.41
N TRP A 41 -10.56 1.94 -3.96
CA TRP A 41 -9.37 2.41 -3.28
C TRP A 41 -8.18 2.36 -4.23
N ARG A 42 -7.28 3.32 -4.04
CA ARG A 42 -6.00 3.34 -4.76
C ARG A 42 -4.91 3.64 -3.76
N VAL A 43 -3.73 3.10 -4.03
CA VAL A 43 -2.57 3.28 -3.16
C VAL A 43 -1.44 3.88 -3.99
N SER A 44 -0.84 4.96 -3.51
CA SER A 44 0.32 5.51 -4.19
C SER A 44 1.53 4.64 -3.91
N GLN A 45 2.49 4.65 -4.83
CA GLN A 45 3.69 3.85 -4.65
C GLN A 45 4.50 4.33 -3.45
N LYS A 46 4.49 5.62 -3.18
CA LYS A 46 5.14 6.18 -2.00
C LYS A 46 4.50 5.68 -0.71
N ASP A 47 3.18 5.64 -0.70
CA ASP A 47 2.47 5.15 0.49
C ASP A 47 2.72 3.68 0.71
N LEU A 48 2.82 2.91 -0.37
CA LEU A 48 3.14 1.48 -0.26
C LEU A 48 4.55 1.29 0.28
N GLU A 49 5.51 2.07 -0.21
CA GLU A 49 6.87 2.02 0.30
C GLU A 49 6.93 2.35 1.78
N ALA A 50 6.20 3.38 2.20
CA ALA A 50 6.17 3.78 3.60
C ALA A 50 5.60 2.65 4.46
N PHE A 51 4.55 1.99 3.97
CA PHE A 51 3.95 0.88 4.67
C PHE A 51 4.95 -0.27 4.83
N LEU A 52 5.64 -0.61 3.75
CA LEU A 52 6.62 -1.70 3.78
C LEU A 52 7.78 -1.38 4.71
N ASN A 53 8.25 -0.14 4.70
CA ASN A 53 9.32 0.28 5.60
C ASN A 53 8.89 0.21 7.06
N ALA A 54 7.64 0.60 7.33
CA ALA A 54 7.13 0.57 8.70
C ALA A 54 7.01 -0.86 9.24
N HIS A 55 6.82 -1.81 8.34
CA HIS A 55 6.66 -3.22 8.73
C HIS A 55 7.94 -4.05 8.57
N ALA A 56 9.00 -3.44 8.08
CA ALA A 56 10.27 -4.14 7.98
C ALA A 56 10.88 -4.31 9.37
N ASN A 57 11.64 -5.38 9.57
CA ASN A 57 12.22 -5.63 10.88
C ASN A 57 13.39 -4.69 11.18
N ARG A 58 13.82 -3.90 10.20
CA ARG A 58 14.81 -2.85 10.39
C ARG A 58 14.68 -1.82 9.27
N PRO A 59 15.20 -0.59 9.46
CA PRO A 59 15.10 0.45 8.44
C PRO A 59 15.79 0.06 7.14
N ALA A 60 15.23 0.54 6.02
CA ALA A 60 15.79 0.24 4.71
C ALA A 60 17.19 0.80 4.53
N SER A 61 17.51 1.89 5.20
CA SER A 61 18.83 2.53 5.12
C SER A 61 19.82 1.99 6.15
N ASP A 62 19.44 0.98 6.88
CA ASP A 62 20.28 0.39 7.90
C ASP A 62 21.34 -0.49 7.23
N ASP A 63 22.57 -0.19 7.44
CA ASP A 63 23.69 -0.92 6.86
C ASP A 63 24.39 -1.75 7.90
#